data_1ea41f1253eb8fd60e0613c6ebd27c33
#
_entry.id   1ea41f1253eb8fd60e0613c6ebd27c33
#
_cell.length_a   1.000
_cell.length_b   1.000
_cell.length_c   1.000
_cell.angle_alpha   90.00
_cell.angle_beta   90.00
_cell.angle_gamma   90.00
#
_symmetry.space_group_name_H-M   'P 1'
#
loop_
_entity.id
_entity.type
_entity.pdbx_description
1 polymer ?
#
loop_
_entity_poly.entity_id
_entity_poly.type
_entity_poly.pdbx_seq_one_letter_code
_entity_poly.pdbx_strand_id
1 'polypeptide(L)'
;MRRNLNDLLYFVTVAREGSFTRAAAQLGVTQPALSQAISGLEERMQIRLLTRTTRSVSPTAAGERLLQAIGNRIDEIETELDMLTELRDKPAGTVRITCGPNVLRTTLLPKLTPLLREYPDIRIEFDANHGFRDIVADRFDAGVRLGDTIDKDMIAVPIGPRLRMAAVASPDYFARYPLPQTPQELTQHLCINQRMIKSGGLYVWDFDQDDGDLKVRVGGQLTFNTSEHIVDAALAGLGIAFLPEEEFGAHIAEGRLIRVLEPWCRPFPGYYLYYPSRKQPSPAFSLVVDALRMFEPGRGRRAR
;
A
#
# COMPACT_ATOMS: atom_id res chain seq x y z
N MET A 1 21.47 38.88 -6.21
CA MET A 1 20.58 38.43 -5.12
C MET A 1 20.86 36.93 -4.88
N ARG A 2 21.56 36.56 -3.78
CA ARG A 2 21.84 35.14 -3.48
C ARG A 2 20.54 34.49 -3.04
N ARG A 3 20.02 33.57 -3.86
CA ARG A 3 18.89 32.70 -3.46
C ARG A 3 19.44 31.65 -2.51
N ASN A 4 18.95 31.62 -1.27
CA ASN A 4 19.34 30.62 -0.30
C ASN A 4 18.49 29.36 -0.57
N LEU A 5 19.11 28.27 -0.99
CA LEU A 5 18.42 26.98 -1.25
C LEU A 5 17.78 26.40 0.03
N ASN A 6 18.36 26.69 1.20
CA ASN A 6 17.78 26.26 2.46
C ASN A 6 16.40 26.87 2.70
N ASP A 7 16.15 28.11 2.26
CA ASP A 7 14.84 28.73 2.42
C ASP A 7 13.76 28.02 1.58
N LEU A 8 14.14 27.48 0.41
CA LEU A 8 13.26 26.68 -0.43
C LEU A 8 12.98 25.30 0.20
N LEU A 9 13.99 24.63 0.76
CA LEU A 9 13.84 23.41 1.52
C LEU A 9 12.90 23.63 2.73
N TYR A 10 13.12 24.68 3.48
CA TYR A 10 12.29 25.06 4.61
C TYR A 10 10.83 25.27 4.22
N PHE A 11 10.60 26.02 3.12
CA PHE A 11 9.25 26.21 2.60
C PHE A 11 8.58 24.87 2.21
N VAL A 12 9.28 24.02 1.45
CA VAL A 12 8.75 22.72 1.01
C VAL A 12 8.39 21.85 2.21
N THR A 13 9.26 21.78 3.22
CA THR A 13 9.00 20.96 4.43
C THR A 13 7.81 21.50 5.22
N VAL A 14 7.69 22.82 5.44
CA VAL A 14 6.54 23.41 6.15
C VAL A 14 5.25 23.22 5.35
N ALA A 15 5.28 23.42 4.04
CA ALA A 15 4.11 23.23 3.18
C ALA A 15 3.58 21.79 3.20
N ARG A 16 4.49 20.82 3.28
CA ARG A 16 4.18 19.39 3.37
C ARG A 16 3.65 18.99 4.73
N GLU A 17 4.30 19.46 5.80
CA GLU A 17 3.93 19.13 7.17
C GLU A 17 2.65 19.84 7.64
N GLY A 18 2.30 20.97 7.02
CA GLY A 18 1.20 21.83 7.49
C GLY A 18 1.41 22.35 8.91
N SER A 19 2.66 22.31 9.44
CA SER A 19 3.01 22.65 10.82
C SER A 19 4.46 23.11 10.94
N PHE A 20 4.67 24.33 11.41
CA PHE A 20 6.01 24.84 11.70
C PHE A 20 6.75 24.04 12.76
N THR A 21 6.03 23.54 13.76
CA THR A 21 6.64 22.77 14.87
C THR A 21 7.16 21.42 14.38
N ARG A 22 6.37 20.68 13.59
CA ARG A 22 6.79 19.39 13.02
C ARG A 22 7.92 19.57 12.01
N ALA A 23 7.80 20.56 11.12
CA ALA A 23 8.83 20.85 10.14
C ALA A 23 10.16 21.27 10.81
N ALA A 24 10.11 22.06 11.88
CA ALA A 24 11.30 22.46 12.63
C ALA A 24 11.98 21.24 13.29
N ALA A 25 11.22 20.33 13.87
CA ALA A 25 11.74 19.09 14.43
C ALA A 25 12.40 18.21 13.37
N GLN A 26 11.77 18.07 12.19
CA GLN A 26 12.32 17.31 11.06
C GLN A 26 13.62 17.89 10.53
N LEU A 27 13.70 19.23 10.45
CA LEU A 27 14.86 19.96 9.90
C LEU A 27 15.98 20.20 10.93
N GLY A 28 15.78 19.82 12.20
CA GLY A 28 16.76 20.06 13.26
C GLY A 28 16.99 21.54 13.59
N VAL A 29 15.99 22.40 13.35
CA VAL A 29 16.07 23.85 13.60
C VAL A 29 15.00 24.29 14.60
N THR A 30 15.12 25.51 15.13
CA THR A 30 14.08 26.08 15.99
C THR A 30 12.91 26.63 15.17
N GLN A 31 11.68 26.50 15.69
CA GLN A 31 10.49 27.05 15.02
C GLN A 31 10.59 28.56 14.72
N PRO A 32 11.13 29.44 15.60
CA PRO A 32 11.34 30.84 15.27
C PRO A 32 12.28 31.06 14.09
N ALA A 33 13.41 30.34 14.05
CA ALA A 33 14.38 30.45 12.95
C ALA A 33 13.74 30.02 11.61
N LEU A 34 12.99 28.91 11.61
CA LEU A 34 12.26 28.42 10.44
C LEU A 34 11.22 29.44 9.97
N SER A 35 10.45 30.02 10.88
CA SER A 35 9.45 31.06 10.57
C SER A 35 10.09 32.32 10.00
N GLN A 36 11.24 32.74 10.54
CA GLN A 36 11.97 33.92 10.07
C GLN A 36 12.55 33.68 8.65
N ALA A 37 13.11 32.50 8.39
CA ALA A 37 13.66 32.16 7.09
C ALA A 37 12.58 32.19 5.99
N ILE A 38 11.38 31.62 6.26
CA ILE A 38 10.26 31.66 5.32
C ILE A 38 9.72 33.06 5.13
N SER A 39 9.57 33.86 6.20
CA SER A 39 9.15 35.24 6.08
C SER A 39 10.14 36.07 5.23
N GLY A 40 11.44 35.86 5.44
CA GLY A 40 12.46 36.47 4.61
C GLY A 40 12.44 36.03 3.13
N LEU A 41 12.07 34.78 2.87
CA LEU A 41 11.85 34.29 1.50
C LEU A 41 10.66 35.00 0.83
N GLU A 42 9.51 35.09 1.55
CA GLU A 42 8.30 35.77 1.09
C GLU A 42 8.54 37.26 0.83
N GLU A 43 9.28 37.94 1.72
CA GLU A 43 9.68 39.36 1.55
C GLU A 43 10.54 39.56 0.32
N ARG A 44 11.57 38.75 0.11
CA ARG A 44 12.44 38.81 -1.06
C ARG A 44 11.70 38.59 -2.38
N MET A 45 10.68 37.73 -2.35
CA MET A 45 9.85 37.41 -3.52
C MET A 45 8.69 38.39 -3.70
N GLN A 46 8.37 39.20 -2.68
CA GLN A 46 7.15 40.02 -2.61
C GLN A 46 5.87 39.23 -2.85
N ILE A 47 5.87 37.94 -2.44
CA ILE A 47 4.76 37.01 -2.64
C ILE A 47 4.59 36.20 -1.36
N ARG A 48 3.37 36.07 -0.88
CA ARG A 48 3.01 35.14 0.18
C ARG A 48 2.94 33.72 -0.36
N LEU A 49 3.69 32.81 0.26
CA LEU A 49 3.72 31.39 -0.11
C LEU A 49 2.89 30.55 0.83
N LEU A 50 2.73 30.94 2.09
CA LEU A 50 1.96 30.24 3.11
C LEU A 50 0.86 31.12 3.70
N THR A 51 -0.30 30.53 3.89
CA THR A 51 -1.39 31.07 4.73
C THR A 51 -1.24 30.48 6.12
N ARG A 52 -1.24 31.34 7.15
CA ARG A 52 -1.09 30.95 8.55
C ARG A 52 -2.38 31.26 9.30
N THR A 53 -2.93 30.28 9.98
CA THR A 53 -3.98 30.48 10.98
C THR A 53 -3.46 30.06 12.36
N THR A 54 -4.20 30.30 13.40
CA THR A 54 -3.82 29.84 14.76
C THR A 54 -3.80 28.32 14.89
N ARG A 55 -4.34 27.58 13.91
CA ARG A 55 -4.50 26.12 13.99
C ARG A 55 -3.86 25.35 12.82
N SER A 56 -3.52 26.01 11.72
CA SER A 56 -3.02 25.33 10.52
C SER A 56 -2.16 26.25 9.66
N VAL A 57 -1.31 25.63 8.87
CA VAL A 57 -0.50 26.26 7.82
C VAL A 57 -0.80 25.55 6.51
N SER A 58 -1.08 26.29 5.46
CA SER A 58 -1.32 25.76 4.11
C SER A 58 -0.67 26.65 3.04
N PRO A 59 -0.25 26.09 1.90
CA PRO A 59 0.25 26.88 0.80
C PRO A 59 -0.82 27.80 0.22
N THR A 60 -0.40 28.98 -0.28
CA THR A 60 -1.20 29.83 -1.16
C THR A 60 -1.19 29.26 -2.58
N ALA A 61 -1.96 29.82 -3.52
CA ALA A 61 -1.91 29.44 -4.93
C ALA A 61 -0.47 29.57 -5.51
N ALA A 62 0.28 30.60 -5.10
CA ALA A 62 1.67 30.77 -5.47
C ALA A 62 2.58 29.73 -4.78
N GLY A 63 2.27 29.39 -3.52
CA GLY A 63 2.96 28.35 -2.76
C GLY A 63 2.74 26.96 -3.37
N GLU A 64 1.52 26.61 -3.76
CA GLU A 64 1.22 25.34 -4.45
C GLU A 64 2.00 25.21 -5.75
N ARG A 65 1.99 26.26 -6.59
CA ARG A 65 2.75 26.28 -7.83
C ARG A 65 4.26 26.09 -7.59
N LEU A 66 4.81 26.74 -6.56
CA LEU A 66 6.22 26.58 -6.19
C LEU A 66 6.50 25.17 -5.70
N LEU A 67 5.64 24.64 -4.81
CA LEU A 67 5.75 23.29 -4.27
C LEU A 67 5.77 22.21 -5.37
N GLN A 68 4.85 22.32 -6.33
CA GLN A 68 4.84 21.44 -7.51
C GLN A 68 6.11 21.55 -8.36
N ALA A 69 6.62 22.77 -8.53
CA ALA A 69 7.79 23.00 -9.37
C ALA A 69 9.10 22.50 -8.77
N ILE A 70 9.27 22.59 -7.44
CA ILE A 70 10.57 22.29 -6.79
C ILE A 70 10.52 21.08 -5.85
N GLY A 71 9.34 20.66 -5.38
CA GLY A 71 9.21 19.59 -4.41
C GLY A 71 9.91 18.30 -4.86
N ASN A 72 9.60 17.83 -6.07
CA ASN A 72 10.22 16.62 -6.62
C ASN A 72 11.73 16.78 -6.86
N ARG A 73 12.19 17.98 -7.22
CA ARG A 73 13.62 18.24 -7.43
C ARG A 73 14.42 18.22 -6.15
N ILE A 74 13.82 18.66 -5.03
CA ILE A 74 14.46 18.53 -3.72
C ILE A 74 14.57 17.06 -3.33
N ASP A 75 13.53 16.27 -3.57
CA ASP A 75 13.57 14.82 -3.32
C ASP A 75 14.62 14.10 -4.18
N GLU A 76 14.80 14.53 -5.45
CA GLU A 76 15.87 14.05 -6.35
C GLU A 76 17.25 14.36 -5.78
N ILE A 77 17.47 15.60 -5.29
CA ILE A 77 18.74 15.99 -4.67
C ILE A 77 19.02 15.19 -3.40
N GLU A 78 18.04 15.00 -2.52
CA GLU A 78 18.17 14.17 -1.32
C GLU A 78 18.52 12.74 -1.69
N THR A 79 17.86 12.17 -2.71
CA THR A 79 18.17 10.83 -3.23
C THR A 79 19.62 10.72 -3.75
N GLU A 80 20.10 11.72 -4.50
CA GLU A 80 21.50 11.75 -4.99
C GLU A 80 22.52 11.88 -3.85
N LEU A 81 22.20 12.66 -2.81
CA LEU A 81 23.05 12.80 -1.63
C LEU A 81 23.09 11.50 -0.81
N ASP A 82 21.96 10.80 -0.70
CA ASP A 82 21.90 9.49 -0.09
C ASP A 82 22.73 8.48 -0.87
N MET A 83 22.65 8.47 -2.20
CA MET A 83 23.50 7.62 -3.05
C MET A 83 25.01 7.90 -2.88
N LEU A 84 25.39 9.17 -2.72
CA LEU A 84 26.78 9.54 -2.44
C LEU A 84 27.24 9.11 -1.03
N THR A 85 26.33 9.09 -0.08
CA THR A 85 26.59 8.58 1.28
C THR A 85 26.75 7.05 1.30
N GLU A 86 26.21 6.37 0.30
CA GLU A 86 26.28 4.93 0.05
C GLU A 86 27.63 4.44 -0.51
N LEU A 87 28.58 5.32 -0.79
CA LEU A 87 30.01 4.95 -0.91
C LEU A 87 30.57 4.43 0.44
N ARG A 88 29.77 4.43 1.50
CA ARG A 88 30.02 3.65 2.70
C ARG A 88 29.54 2.22 2.50
N ASP A 89 30.36 1.25 2.86
CA ASP A 89 30.23 -0.21 2.67
C ASP A 89 28.96 -0.90 3.21
N LYS A 90 27.88 -0.17 3.55
CA LYS A 90 26.62 -0.75 4.03
C LYS A 90 25.40 -0.01 3.47
N PRO A 91 24.47 -0.72 2.82
CA PRO A 91 23.21 -0.14 2.37
C PRO A 91 22.39 0.42 3.54
N ALA A 92 21.98 1.69 3.42
CA ALA A 92 21.23 2.42 4.44
C ALA A 92 20.11 3.22 3.76
N GLY A 93 19.12 3.67 4.54
CA GLY A 93 18.06 4.54 4.08
C GLY A 93 16.66 4.06 4.43
N THR A 94 15.66 4.90 4.14
CA THR A 94 14.24 4.60 4.41
C THR A 94 13.53 4.24 3.12
N VAL A 95 12.80 3.12 3.12
CA VAL A 95 11.93 2.65 2.03
C VAL A 95 10.48 2.73 2.49
N ARG A 96 9.64 3.49 1.77
CA ARG A 96 8.23 3.69 2.09
C ARG A 96 7.35 2.85 1.18
N ILE A 97 6.56 1.94 1.75
CA ILE A 97 5.73 0.98 1.00
C ILE A 97 4.27 1.09 1.44
N THR A 98 3.35 1.31 0.48
CA THR A 98 1.92 1.15 0.75
C THR A 98 1.45 -0.25 0.36
N CYS A 99 0.65 -0.89 1.21
CA CYS A 99 0.21 -2.27 0.99
C CYS A 99 -1.13 -2.56 1.68
N GLY A 100 -1.73 -3.71 1.36
CA GLY A 100 -2.84 -4.23 2.14
C GLY A 100 -2.36 -4.79 3.49
N PRO A 101 -3.18 -4.73 4.56
CA PRO A 101 -2.80 -5.27 5.87
C PRO A 101 -2.44 -6.76 5.83
N ASN A 102 -3.18 -7.56 5.08
CA ASN A 102 -2.94 -9.00 5.02
C ASN A 102 -1.61 -9.35 4.34
N VAL A 103 -1.33 -8.81 3.16
CA VAL A 103 -0.06 -9.08 2.46
C VAL A 103 1.15 -8.60 3.27
N LEU A 104 0.99 -7.56 4.09
CA LEU A 104 2.02 -7.14 5.04
C LEU A 104 2.36 -8.27 6.00
N ARG A 105 1.36 -8.86 6.62
CA ARG A 105 1.50 -9.93 7.61
C ARG A 105 1.96 -11.27 7.00
N THR A 106 1.36 -11.67 5.87
CA THR A 106 1.57 -13.00 5.27
C THR A 106 2.81 -13.09 4.38
N THR A 107 3.20 -11.99 3.76
CA THR A 107 4.24 -12.00 2.72
C THR A 107 5.40 -11.04 3.02
N LEU A 108 5.13 -9.75 3.28
CA LEU A 108 6.18 -8.75 3.36
C LEU A 108 7.04 -8.93 4.61
N LEU A 109 6.44 -8.98 5.80
CA LEU A 109 7.18 -9.14 7.05
C LEU A 109 8.03 -10.42 7.08
N PRO A 110 7.51 -11.61 6.74
CA PRO A 110 8.32 -12.83 6.70
C PRO A 110 9.53 -12.72 5.76
N LYS A 111 9.36 -12.15 4.57
CA LYS A 111 10.42 -12.03 3.58
C LYS A 111 11.45 -10.95 3.93
N LEU A 112 11.03 -9.85 4.55
CA LEU A 112 11.91 -8.74 4.90
C LEU A 112 12.62 -8.92 6.24
N THR A 113 12.14 -9.79 7.11
CA THR A 113 12.77 -10.04 8.42
C THR A 113 14.25 -10.44 8.33
N PRO A 114 14.68 -11.35 7.43
CA PRO A 114 16.10 -11.65 7.28
C PRO A 114 16.93 -10.44 6.83
N LEU A 115 16.43 -9.69 5.83
CA LEU A 115 17.09 -8.50 5.32
C LEU A 115 17.30 -7.45 6.41
N LEU A 116 16.28 -7.16 7.21
CA LEU A 116 16.34 -6.13 8.26
C LEU A 116 17.27 -6.54 9.41
N ARG A 117 17.50 -7.83 9.62
CA ARG A 117 18.50 -8.33 10.58
C ARG A 117 19.92 -8.17 10.04
N GLU A 118 20.12 -8.36 8.74
CA GLU A 118 21.42 -8.24 8.07
C GLU A 118 21.85 -6.78 7.88
N TYR A 119 20.88 -5.90 7.57
CA TYR A 119 21.11 -4.47 7.28
C TYR A 119 20.33 -3.57 8.26
N PRO A 120 20.85 -3.33 9.47
CA PRO A 120 20.15 -2.58 10.52
C PRO A 120 19.96 -1.09 10.20
N ASP A 121 20.69 -0.55 9.22
CA ASP A 121 20.58 0.82 8.76
C ASP A 121 19.49 1.03 7.70
N ILE A 122 18.86 -0.06 7.21
CA ILE A 122 17.67 0.00 6.37
C ILE A 122 16.44 0.16 7.26
N ARG A 123 15.63 1.16 6.98
CA ARG A 123 14.34 1.41 7.61
C ARG A 123 13.22 1.20 6.61
N ILE A 124 12.11 0.59 7.02
CA ILE A 124 10.94 0.44 6.16
C ILE A 124 9.73 1.05 6.85
N GLU A 125 9.07 1.99 6.18
CA GLU A 125 7.78 2.55 6.59
C GLU A 125 6.67 1.85 5.80
N PHE A 126 5.71 1.25 6.50
CA PHE A 126 4.53 0.67 5.88
C PHE A 126 3.30 1.55 6.12
N ASP A 127 2.59 1.89 5.04
CA ASP A 127 1.23 2.39 5.07
C ASP A 127 0.27 1.24 4.73
N ALA A 128 -0.23 0.58 5.79
CA ALA A 128 -1.08 -0.59 5.66
C ALA A 128 -2.56 -0.18 5.58
N ASN A 129 -3.12 -0.19 4.37
CA ASN A 129 -4.52 0.16 4.15
C ASN A 129 -5.10 -0.56 2.93
N HIS A 130 -6.44 -0.63 2.85
CA HIS A 130 -7.16 -1.23 1.73
C HIS A 130 -7.41 -0.27 0.56
N GLY A 131 -7.08 1.03 0.73
CA GLY A 131 -7.26 2.05 -0.30
C GLY A 131 -6.16 2.01 -1.37
N PHE A 132 -6.48 2.47 -2.56
CA PHE A 132 -5.48 2.79 -3.56
C PHE A 132 -4.86 4.14 -3.23
N ARG A 133 -3.52 4.18 -3.20
CA ARG A 133 -2.73 5.39 -3.09
C ARG A 133 -2.06 5.69 -4.42
N ASP A 134 -2.00 6.95 -4.78
CA ASP A 134 -1.06 7.40 -5.80
C ASP A 134 0.34 7.41 -5.18
N ILE A 135 1.13 6.36 -5.48
CA ILE A 135 2.45 6.20 -4.87
C ILE A 135 3.41 7.34 -5.21
N VAL A 136 3.20 8.02 -6.35
CA VAL A 136 4.03 9.15 -6.76
C VAL A 136 3.62 10.42 -6.01
N ALA A 137 2.32 10.74 -5.99
CA ALA A 137 1.81 11.92 -5.29
C ALA A 137 2.01 11.83 -3.77
N ASP A 138 1.81 10.63 -3.18
CA ASP A 138 1.93 10.37 -1.74
C ASP A 138 3.38 9.99 -1.33
N ARG A 139 4.34 9.97 -2.29
CA ARG A 139 5.79 9.74 -2.07
C ARG A 139 6.12 8.40 -1.44
N PHE A 140 5.49 7.36 -1.89
CA PHE A 140 5.91 6.00 -1.61
C PHE A 140 6.98 5.56 -2.63
N ASP A 141 7.90 4.73 -2.18
CA ASP A 141 8.90 4.11 -3.04
C ASP A 141 8.28 2.98 -3.86
N ALA A 142 7.34 2.27 -3.25
CA ALA A 142 6.60 1.20 -3.90
C ALA A 142 5.20 1.02 -3.31
N GLY A 143 4.36 0.32 -4.06
CA GLY A 143 3.11 -0.23 -3.58
C GLY A 143 3.05 -1.74 -3.74
N VAL A 144 2.22 -2.42 -2.96
CA VAL A 144 1.94 -3.85 -3.11
C VAL A 144 0.46 -4.06 -3.29
N ARG A 145 0.08 -4.65 -4.43
CA ARG A 145 -1.32 -4.94 -4.80
C ARG A 145 -1.40 -6.24 -5.62
N LEU A 146 -2.61 -6.70 -5.88
CA LEU A 146 -2.87 -7.78 -6.84
C LEU A 146 -2.51 -7.32 -8.26
N GLY A 147 -1.96 -8.24 -9.06
CA GLY A 147 -1.31 -7.91 -10.32
C GLY A 147 -2.21 -7.31 -11.41
N ASP A 148 -3.51 -7.55 -11.36
CA ASP A 148 -4.51 -7.03 -12.30
C ASP A 148 -4.89 -5.54 -12.08
N THR A 149 -4.40 -4.95 -10.99
CA THR A 149 -4.73 -3.58 -10.57
C THR A 149 -3.61 -2.56 -10.81
N ILE A 150 -2.48 -2.96 -11.43
CA ILE A 150 -1.27 -2.15 -11.59
C ILE A 150 -1.28 -1.41 -12.93
N ASP A 151 -0.95 -0.12 -12.90
CA ASP A 151 -0.87 0.72 -14.10
C ASP A 151 0.30 0.31 -15.01
N LYS A 152 0.12 0.50 -16.34
CA LYS A 152 1.06 0.00 -17.37
C LYS A 152 2.43 0.70 -17.39
N ASP A 153 2.55 1.87 -16.79
CA ASP A 153 3.79 2.66 -16.71
C ASP A 153 4.62 2.35 -15.45
N MET A 154 4.17 1.40 -14.64
CA MET A 154 4.87 0.91 -13.46
C MET A 154 5.69 -0.35 -13.77
N ILE A 155 6.81 -0.51 -13.07
CA ILE A 155 7.50 -1.80 -12.98
C ILE A 155 6.76 -2.65 -11.96
N ALA A 156 6.35 -3.85 -12.35
CA ALA A 156 5.67 -4.81 -11.49
C ALA A 156 6.54 -6.06 -11.29
N VAL A 157 6.82 -6.40 -10.04
CA VAL A 157 7.63 -7.56 -9.64
C VAL A 157 6.76 -8.53 -8.85
N PRO A 158 6.59 -9.79 -9.28
CA PRO A 158 5.84 -10.78 -8.52
C PRO A 158 6.55 -11.09 -7.19
N ILE A 159 5.81 -11.05 -6.09
CA ILE A 159 6.35 -11.26 -4.75
C ILE A 159 5.71 -12.44 -4.00
N GLY A 160 4.71 -13.07 -4.57
CA GLY A 160 4.01 -14.21 -3.99
C GLY A 160 3.46 -15.15 -5.06
N PRO A 161 2.99 -16.35 -4.65
CA PRO A 161 2.39 -17.31 -5.55
C PRO A 161 1.06 -16.80 -6.11
N ARG A 162 0.51 -17.54 -7.06
CA ARG A 162 -0.88 -17.33 -7.48
C ARG A 162 -1.80 -17.54 -6.26
N LEU A 163 -2.79 -16.69 -6.15
CA LEU A 163 -3.81 -16.76 -5.11
C LEU A 163 -5.08 -17.41 -5.66
N ARG A 164 -5.96 -17.78 -4.74
CA ARG A 164 -7.28 -18.32 -5.05
C ARG A 164 -8.28 -17.68 -4.10
N MET A 165 -9.48 -17.40 -4.57
CA MET A 165 -10.57 -17.01 -3.68
C MET A 165 -11.09 -18.24 -2.93
N ALA A 166 -11.71 -18.01 -1.78
CA ALA A 166 -12.44 -19.03 -1.03
C ALA A 166 -13.77 -18.47 -0.52
N ALA A 167 -14.82 -19.24 -0.71
CA ALA A 167 -16.10 -19.05 -0.06
C ALA A 167 -16.13 -19.92 1.21
N VAL A 168 -16.36 -19.33 2.38
CA VAL A 168 -16.28 -20.03 3.66
C VAL A 168 -17.40 -19.59 4.62
N ALA A 169 -17.82 -20.48 5.50
CA ALA A 169 -18.59 -20.13 6.70
C ALA A 169 -18.26 -21.10 7.85
N SER A 170 -18.70 -20.76 9.07
CA SER A 170 -18.50 -21.64 10.22
C SER A 170 -19.35 -22.91 10.15
N PRO A 171 -18.97 -23.99 10.86
CA PRO A 171 -19.80 -25.16 11.02
C PRO A 171 -21.21 -24.85 11.58
N ASP A 172 -21.30 -23.88 12.50
CA ASP A 172 -22.57 -23.44 13.08
C ASP A 172 -23.51 -22.78 12.05
N TYR A 173 -22.96 -22.10 11.07
CA TYR A 173 -23.75 -21.57 9.97
C TYR A 173 -24.32 -22.69 9.13
N PHE A 174 -23.51 -23.66 8.72
CA PHE A 174 -23.95 -24.79 7.89
C PHE A 174 -24.78 -25.84 8.65
N ALA A 175 -24.80 -25.79 9.97
CA ALA A 175 -25.79 -26.56 10.75
C ALA A 175 -27.23 -26.02 10.57
N ARG A 176 -27.39 -24.75 10.18
CA ARG A 176 -28.68 -24.08 9.98
C ARG A 176 -29.06 -23.92 8.51
N TYR A 177 -28.09 -23.92 7.63
CA TYR A 177 -28.26 -23.70 6.19
C TYR A 177 -27.55 -24.80 5.40
N PRO A 178 -28.09 -25.31 4.28
CA PRO A 178 -27.44 -26.33 3.47
C PRO A 178 -26.12 -25.78 2.87
N LEU A 179 -25.21 -26.69 2.50
CA LEU A 179 -23.99 -26.34 1.81
C LEU A 179 -24.30 -25.96 0.35
N PRO A 180 -23.97 -24.77 -0.14
CA PRO A 180 -24.20 -24.41 -1.54
C PRO A 180 -23.32 -25.26 -2.47
N GLN A 181 -23.92 -25.82 -3.51
CA GLN A 181 -23.26 -26.63 -4.53
C GLN A 181 -22.87 -25.82 -5.75
N THR A 182 -23.56 -24.71 -6.00
CA THR A 182 -23.31 -23.79 -7.12
C THR A 182 -23.25 -22.34 -6.61
N PRO A 183 -22.52 -21.45 -7.29
CA PRO A 183 -22.45 -20.04 -6.94
C PRO A 183 -23.82 -19.34 -6.95
N GLN A 184 -24.76 -19.77 -7.79
CA GLN A 184 -26.10 -19.20 -7.87
C GLN A 184 -26.91 -19.40 -6.58
N GLU A 185 -26.67 -20.50 -5.86
CA GLU A 185 -27.33 -20.80 -4.59
C GLU A 185 -26.97 -19.79 -3.47
N LEU A 186 -25.85 -19.05 -3.62
CA LEU A 186 -25.45 -17.98 -2.69
C LEU A 186 -26.53 -16.89 -2.55
N THR A 187 -27.40 -16.73 -3.56
CA THR A 187 -28.54 -15.79 -3.47
C THR A 187 -29.58 -16.20 -2.42
N GLN A 188 -29.54 -17.43 -1.94
CA GLN A 188 -30.43 -17.97 -0.90
C GLN A 188 -29.73 -18.00 0.48
N HIS A 189 -28.46 -17.59 0.55
CA HIS A 189 -27.69 -17.56 1.75
C HIS A 189 -27.50 -16.13 2.29
N LEU A 190 -27.22 -16.04 3.59
CA LEU A 190 -26.68 -14.82 4.18
C LEU A 190 -25.20 -14.72 3.83
N CYS A 191 -24.83 -13.69 3.09
CA CYS A 191 -23.45 -13.46 2.69
C CYS A 191 -22.92 -12.18 3.33
N ILE A 192 -21.65 -12.18 3.69
CA ILE A 192 -20.97 -11.04 4.28
C ILE A 192 -20.35 -10.20 3.16
N ASN A 193 -20.90 -9.01 2.94
CA ASN A 193 -20.52 -8.16 1.83
C ASN A 193 -19.24 -7.38 2.12
N GLN A 194 -18.44 -7.16 1.07
CA GLN A 194 -17.31 -6.25 1.10
C GLN A 194 -17.65 -4.96 0.34
N ARG A 195 -17.40 -3.80 0.98
CA ARG A 195 -17.51 -2.49 0.32
C ARG A 195 -16.16 -2.10 -0.25
N MET A 196 -16.14 -1.87 -1.55
CA MET A 196 -14.93 -1.45 -2.27
C MET A 196 -14.66 0.03 -2.01
N ILE A 197 -13.48 0.36 -1.48
CA ILE A 197 -13.12 1.74 -1.11
C ILE A 197 -13.06 2.66 -2.34
N LYS A 198 -12.54 2.17 -3.47
CA LYS A 198 -12.36 2.96 -4.69
C LYS A 198 -13.68 3.32 -5.38
N SER A 199 -14.59 2.35 -5.51
CA SER A 199 -15.86 2.53 -6.21
C SER A 199 -17.03 2.90 -5.30
N GLY A 200 -16.88 2.67 -3.97
CA GLY A 200 -17.98 2.80 -3.00
C GLY A 200 -19.05 1.70 -3.13
N GLY A 201 -18.99 0.88 -4.18
CA GLY A 201 -19.94 -0.21 -4.44
C GLY A 201 -19.64 -1.45 -3.60
N LEU A 202 -20.55 -2.43 -3.61
CA LEU A 202 -20.30 -3.76 -3.07
C LEU A 202 -19.47 -4.56 -4.07
N TYR A 203 -18.56 -5.39 -3.53
CA TYR A 203 -17.83 -6.36 -4.34
C TYR A 203 -18.82 -7.38 -4.90
N VAL A 204 -18.85 -7.52 -6.22
CA VAL A 204 -19.61 -8.56 -6.90
C VAL A 204 -18.75 -9.80 -6.92
N TRP A 205 -19.23 -10.91 -6.34
CA TRP A 205 -18.45 -12.13 -6.25
C TRP A 205 -18.31 -12.75 -7.62
N ASP A 206 -17.06 -12.96 -8.04
CA ASP A 206 -16.71 -13.55 -9.33
C ASP A 206 -16.16 -14.96 -9.14
N PHE A 207 -16.78 -15.87 -9.86
CA PHE A 207 -16.43 -17.29 -9.91
C PHE A 207 -16.08 -17.66 -11.34
N ASP A 208 -15.30 -18.71 -11.47
CA ASP A 208 -14.98 -19.26 -12.78
C ASP A 208 -16.03 -20.29 -13.21
N GLN A 209 -16.41 -20.24 -14.47
CA GLN A 209 -17.25 -21.24 -15.13
C GLN A 209 -16.57 -21.68 -16.44
N ASP A 210 -16.89 -22.86 -16.95
CA ASP A 210 -16.25 -23.40 -18.17
C ASP A 210 -16.39 -22.48 -19.38
N ASP A 211 -17.48 -21.72 -19.45
CA ASP A 211 -17.78 -20.76 -20.53
C ASP A 211 -17.43 -19.28 -20.20
N GLY A 212 -16.74 -18.99 -19.09
CA GLY A 212 -16.35 -17.63 -18.70
C GLY A 212 -16.59 -17.29 -17.22
N ASP A 213 -16.50 -16.00 -16.90
CA ASP A 213 -16.67 -15.50 -15.55
C ASP A 213 -18.16 -15.48 -15.14
N LEU A 214 -18.47 -16.06 -14.00
CA LEU A 214 -19.80 -16.03 -13.38
C LEU A 214 -19.82 -15.00 -12.25
N LYS A 215 -20.58 -13.93 -12.40
CA LYS A 215 -20.73 -12.88 -11.39
C LYS A 215 -22.01 -13.03 -10.60
N VAL A 216 -21.89 -13.16 -9.28
CA VAL A 216 -23.02 -13.32 -8.36
C VAL A 216 -23.12 -12.10 -7.45
N ARG A 217 -24.28 -11.45 -7.46
CA ARG A 217 -24.60 -10.42 -6.46
C ARG A 217 -25.25 -11.09 -5.28
N VAL A 218 -24.60 -11.02 -4.14
CA VAL A 218 -25.05 -11.65 -2.91
C VAL A 218 -25.69 -10.63 -1.97
N GLY A 219 -26.55 -11.11 -1.07
CA GLY A 219 -27.21 -10.33 -0.03
C GLY A 219 -26.86 -10.81 1.36
N GLY A 220 -27.02 -9.94 2.35
CA GLY A 220 -26.82 -10.29 3.76
C GLY A 220 -26.89 -9.08 4.67
N GLN A 221 -26.82 -9.31 5.96
CA GLN A 221 -27.01 -8.27 6.98
C GLN A 221 -25.77 -7.40 7.20
N LEU A 222 -24.57 -7.92 6.84
CA LEU A 222 -23.30 -7.28 7.17
C LEU A 222 -22.55 -6.83 5.92
N THR A 223 -21.95 -5.65 6.03
CA THR A 223 -21.08 -5.07 5.01
C THR A 223 -19.88 -4.43 5.70
N PHE A 224 -18.66 -4.80 5.31
CA PHE A 224 -17.42 -4.26 5.83
C PHE A 224 -16.54 -3.74 4.68
N ASN A 225 -15.63 -2.85 5.00
CA ASN A 225 -14.59 -2.38 4.08
C ASN A 225 -13.22 -2.99 4.39
N THR A 226 -13.13 -3.87 5.40
CA THR A 226 -11.90 -4.55 5.82
C THR A 226 -12.10 -6.05 5.85
N SER A 227 -11.08 -6.82 5.47
CA SER A 227 -11.15 -8.28 5.42
C SER A 227 -11.19 -8.92 6.81
N GLU A 228 -10.50 -8.33 7.79
CA GLU A 228 -10.44 -8.85 9.16
C GLU A 228 -11.85 -9.02 9.79
N HIS A 229 -12.69 -8.01 9.63
CA HIS A 229 -14.06 -8.04 10.17
C HIS A 229 -14.98 -9.00 9.40
N ILE A 230 -14.68 -9.24 8.11
CA ILE A 230 -15.38 -10.27 7.32
C ILE A 230 -15.02 -11.66 7.86
N VAL A 231 -13.75 -11.91 8.18
CA VAL A 231 -13.29 -13.16 8.79
C VAL A 231 -13.95 -13.37 10.14
N ASP A 232 -13.95 -12.35 11.02
CA ASP A 232 -14.56 -12.41 12.34
C ASP A 232 -16.07 -12.73 12.27
N ALA A 233 -16.79 -12.09 11.34
CA ALA A 233 -18.20 -12.32 11.12
C ALA A 233 -18.49 -13.74 10.60
N ALA A 234 -17.64 -14.29 9.72
CA ALA A 234 -17.75 -15.66 9.24
C ALA A 234 -17.53 -16.68 10.37
N LEU A 235 -16.52 -16.46 11.21
CA LEU A 235 -16.26 -17.27 12.41
C LEU A 235 -17.41 -17.23 13.41
N ALA A 236 -18.08 -16.09 13.54
CA ALA A 236 -19.26 -15.93 14.39
C ALA A 236 -20.55 -16.56 13.80
N GLY A 237 -20.49 -17.20 12.62
CA GLY A 237 -21.63 -17.87 12.00
C GLY A 237 -22.69 -16.93 11.42
N LEU A 238 -22.30 -15.71 11.05
CA LEU A 238 -23.21 -14.66 10.56
C LEU A 238 -23.43 -14.70 9.04
N GLY A 239 -22.72 -15.58 8.32
CA GLY A 239 -22.89 -15.75 6.88
C GLY A 239 -21.69 -16.37 6.18
N ILE A 240 -21.81 -16.50 4.86
CA ILE A 240 -20.72 -16.92 3.97
C ILE A 240 -19.85 -15.70 3.64
N ALA A 241 -18.55 -15.85 3.78
CA ALA A 241 -17.53 -14.87 3.40
C ALA A 241 -16.81 -15.30 2.12
N PHE A 242 -16.33 -14.34 1.32
CA PHE A 242 -15.57 -14.58 0.08
C PHE A 242 -14.39 -13.65 -0.01
N LEU A 243 -13.20 -14.16 0.25
CA LEU A 243 -11.92 -13.43 0.25
C LEU A 243 -10.81 -14.34 -0.31
N PRO A 244 -9.58 -13.83 -0.53
CA PRO A 244 -8.44 -14.68 -0.80
C PRO A 244 -8.27 -15.76 0.27
N GLU A 245 -8.01 -17.00 -0.15
CA GLU A 245 -7.92 -18.19 0.72
C GLU A 245 -6.95 -18.02 1.89
N GLU A 246 -5.88 -17.26 1.69
CA GLU A 246 -4.87 -16.97 2.71
C GLU A 246 -5.41 -16.21 3.94
N GLU A 247 -6.53 -15.49 3.79
CA GLU A 247 -7.23 -14.84 4.92
C GLU A 247 -7.85 -15.87 5.87
N PHE A 248 -8.21 -17.04 5.34
CA PHE A 248 -8.92 -18.08 6.05
C PHE A 248 -8.06 -19.30 6.39
N GLY A 249 -6.84 -19.40 5.85
CA GLY A 249 -6.05 -20.64 5.84
C GLY A 249 -5.90 -21.31 7.19
N ALA A 250 -5.56 -20.57 8.26
CA ALA A 250 -5.47 -21.11 9.61
C ALA A 250 -6.82 -21.62 10.13
N HIS A 251 -7.90 -20.86 9.88
CA HIS A 251 -9.25 -21.21 10.34
C HIS A 251 -9.82 -22.42 9.62
N ILE A 252 -9.49 -22.61 8.34
CA ILE A 252 -9.87 -23.80 7.57
C ILE A 252 -9.09 -25.02 8.10
N ALA A 253 -7.77 -24.88 8.31
CA ALA A 253 -6.93 -25.96 8.82
C ALA A 253 -7.36 -26.45 10.22
N GLU A 254 -7.86 -25.54 11.06
CA GLU A 254 -8.37 -25.82 12.40
C GLU A 254 -9.85 -26.26 12.41
N GLY A 255 -10.52 -26.34 11.25
CA GLY A 255 -11.92 -26.73 11.14
C GLY A 255 -12.92 -25.66 11.66
N ARG A 256 -12.47 -24.44 11.95
CA ARG A 256 -13.34 -23.34 12.40
C ARG A 256 -14.13 -22.70 11.24
N LEU A 257 -13.64 -22.88 10.01
CA LEU A 257 -14.34 -22.50 8.79
C LEU A 257 -14.37 -23.69 7.83
N ILE A 258 -15.49 -23.88 7.17
CA ILE A 258 -15.69 -24.88 6.11
C ILE A 258 -15.67 -24.17 4.77
N ARG A 259 -14.82 -24.64 3.86
CA ARG A 259 -14.75 -24.17 2.49
C ARG A 259 -15.83 -24.80 1.64
N VAL A 260 -16.47 -23.98 0.80
CA VAL A 260 -17.46 -24.40 -0.20
C VAL A 260 -17.10 -23.84 -1.58
N LEU A 261 -17.70 -24.35 -2.63
CA LEU A 261 -17.56 -23.88 -4.02
C LEU A 261 -16.11 -23.89 -4.54
N GLU A 262 -15.26 -24.77 -4.03
CA GLU A 262 -13.85 -24.82 -4.41
C GLU A 262 -13.60 -24.98 -5.92
N PRO A 263 -14.35 -25.83 -6.65
CA PRO A 263 -14.17 -26.00 -8.09
C PRO A 263 -14.38 -24.70 -8.91
N TRP A 264 -15.12 -23.74 -8.35
CA TRP A 264 -15.47 -22.47 -8.98
C TRP A 264 -14.45 -21.33 -8.71
N CYS A 265 -13.41 -21.61 -7.93
CA CYS A 265 -12.41 -20.63 -7.52
C CYS A 265 -11.05 -20.96 -8.14
N ARG A 266 -10.79 -20.52 -9.36
CA ARG A 266 -9.50 -20.77 -10.06
C ARG A 266 -8.39 -19.86 -9.53
N PRO A 267 -7.11 -20.27 -9.64
CA PRO A 267 -5.99 -19.44 -9.27
C PRO A 267 -5.86 -18.20 -10.17
N PHE A 268 -5.65 -17.05 -9.57
CA PHE A 268 -5.38 -15.77 -10.24
C PHE A 268 -3.99 -15.21 -9.87
N PRO A 269 -3.46 -14.21 -10.59
CA PRO A 269 -2.18 -13.59 -10.25
C PRO A 269 -2.16 -13.08 -8.81
N GLY A 270 -1.09 -13.43 -8.07
CA GLY A 270 -0.92 -13.01 -6.68
C GLY A 270 -0.48 -11.56 -6.52
N TYR A 271 0.24 -11.29 -5.43
CA TYR A 271 0.73 -9.95 -5.14
C TYR A 271 1.98 -9.59 -5.96
N TYR A 272 2.01 -8.33 -6.33
CA TYR A 272 3.14 -7.69 -7.00
C TYR A 272 3.58 -6.47 -6.21
N LEU A 273 4.88 -6.30 -6.08
CA LEU A 273 5.48 -5.02 -5.76
C LEU A 273 5.53 -4.18 -7.02
N TYR A 274 5.02 -2.95 -7.00
CA TYR A 274 5.06 -2.05 -8.14
C TYR A 274 5.66 -0.69 -7.77
N TYR A 275 6.40 -0.10 -8.70
CA TYR A 275 7.08 1.19 -8.52
C TYR A 275 7.29 1.89 -9.85
N PRO A 276 7.48 3.25 -9.88
CA PRO A 276 7.64 4.00 -11.10
C PRO A 276 8.89 3.56 -11.91
N SER A 277 8.73 3.36 -13.23
CA SER A 277 9.81 2.90 -14.12
C SER A 277 10.95 3.91 -14.27
N ARG A 278 10.70 5.20 -14.01
CA ARG A 278 11.67 6.29 -14.15
C ARG A 278 12.47 6.57 -12.87
N LYS A 279 12.18 5.89 -11.78
CA LYS A 279 12.90 6.05 -10.52
C LYS A 279 14.18 5.22 -10.54
N GLN A 280 15.32 5.87 -10.34
CA GLN A 280 16.56 5.16 -10.09
C GLN A 280 16.50 4.57 -8.67
N PRO A 281 16.59 3.24 -8.51
CA PRO A 281 16.44 2.63 -7.20
C PRO A 281 17.65 2.93 -6.31
N SER A 282 17.41 3.32 -5.05
CA SER A 282 18.48 3.35 -4.05
C SER A 282 18.95 1.93 -3.75
N PRO A 283 20.22 1.72 -3.26
CA PRO A 283 20.69 0.42 -2.86
C PRO A 283 19.80 -0.26 -1.80
N ALA A 284 19.30 0.47 -0.81
CA ALA A 284 18.34 -0.05 0.15
C ALA A 284 17.06 -0.55 -0.53
N PHE A 285 16.51 0.24 -1.46
CA PHE A 285 15.33 -0.15 -2.22
C PHE A 285 15.59 -1.37 -3.12
N SER A 286 16.76 -1.44 -3.77
CA SER A 286 17.15 -2.59 -4.59
C SER A 286 17.19 -3.88 -3.77
N LEU A 287 17.77 -3.84 -2.57
CA LEU A 287 17.78 -4.99 -1.65
C LEU A 287 16.38 -5.40 -1.19
N VAL A 288 15.51 -4.44 -0.92
CA VAL A 288 14.10 -4.71 -0.58
C VAL A 288 13.37 -5.38 -1.75
N VAL A 289 13.57 -4.90 -2.98
CA VAL A 289 12.99 -5.52 -4.19
C VAL A 289 13.49 -6.95 -4.35
N ASP A 290 14.79 -7.19 -4.19
CA ASP A 290 15.40 -8.51 -4.34
C ASP A 290 14.95 -9.48 -3.25
N ALA A 291 14.83 -9.02 -2.00
CA ALA A 291 14.32 -9.82 -0.88
C ALA A 291 12.85 -10.22 -1.07
N LEU A 292 12.05 -9.36 -1.69
CA LEU A 292 10.64 -9.62 -1.94
C LEU A 292 10.40 -10.45 -3.20
N ARG A 293 11.27 -10.38 -4.19
CA ARG A 293 11.12 -11.05 -5.49
C ARG A 293 10.85 -12.54 -5.33
N MET A 294 9.86 -13.01 -6.03
CA MET A 294 9.62 -14.44 -6.15
C MET A 294 10.50 -15.01 -7.27
N PHE A 295 11.38 -15.95 -6.94
CA PHE A 295 12.10 -16.71 -7.95
C PHE A 295 11.17 -17.81 -8.47
N GLU A 296 10.72 -17.72 -9.70
CA GLU A 296 10.09 -18.86 -10.37
C GLU A 296 11.18 -19.93 -10.60
N PRO A 297 11.02 -21.15 -10.07
CA PRO A 297 11.91 -22.25 -10.40
C PRO A 297 11.68 -22.62 -11.86
N GLY A 298 12.56 -22.16 -12.78
CA GLY A 298 12.48 -22.53 -14.19
C GLY A 298 12.91 -21.49 -15.23
N ARG A 299 13.06 -20.21 -14.89
CA ARG A 299 13.71 -19.24 -15.79
C ARG A 299 15.17 -19.06 -15.39
N GLY A 300 16.04 -19.86 -16.05
CA GLY A 300 17.47 -19.86 -15.86
C GLY A 300 18.09 -18.46 -15.90
N ARG A 301 19.03 -18.22 -14.98
CA ARG A 301 20.01 -17.15 -15.08
C ARG A 301 20.60 -17.14 -16.50
N ARG A 302 20.18 -16.21 -17.34
CA ARG A 302 21.05 -15.77 -18.41
C ARG A 302 22.09 -14.85 -17.76
N ALA A 303 23.27 -15.42 -17.54
CA ALA A 303 24.45 -14.67 -17.17
C ALA A 303 24.70 -13.56 -18.20
N ARG A 304 24.95 -12.38 -17.69
CA ARG A 304 25.73 -11.35 -18.38
C ARG A 304 27.00 -11.11 -17.61
#